data_b05a86d4ff40bfeb0ad0d1722857a007
#
_entry.id   b05a86d4ff40bfeb0ad0d1722857a007
#
_cell.length_a   1.000
_cell.length_b   1.000
_cell.length_c   1.000
_cell.angle_alpha   90.00
_cell.angle_beta   90.00
_cell.angle_gamma   90.00
#
_symmetry.space_group_name_H-M   'P 1'
#
loop_
_entity.id
_entity.type
_entity.pdbx_description
1 polymer ?
#
loop_
_entity_poly.entity_id
_entity_poly.type
_entity_poly.pdbx_seq_one_letter_code
_entity_poly.pdbx_strand_id
1 'polypeptide(L)'
;VVPSPANNTPIIMTTKERINLQFEELWRGLWGWIPGGPGTGTRRLLYSPLFGRAGKGLRTGIGVVVQGFRNIRIGNNVGLNRLSSLYAARGTITLGNNVFLGDFSSINANDATVTIGNNVAIGPMTLIQGANHAMDRLDIPIVQQGHIPATVTIEDDVWIAAHCTILPGVHIASGAVIGAGAVVTKDVPQNAVVGGIPAKILRFRE
;
A
#
# COMPACT_ATOMS: atom_id res chain seq x y z
N VAL A 1 -1.49 -24.71 7.44
CA VAL A 1 -1.70 -25.29 6.09
C VAL A 1 -1.51 -24.18 5.09
N VAL A 2 -0.41 -24.18 4.33
CA VAL A 2 -0.15 -23.25 3.24
C VAL A 2 -1.10 -23.62 2.10
N PRO A 3 -1.90 -22.68 1.55
CA PRO A 3 -2.75 -23.00 0.41
C PRO A 3 -1.88 -23.37 -0.80
N SER A 4 -2.34 -24.39 -1.53
CA SER A 4 -1.75 -24.91 -2.76
C SER A 4 -1.42 -23.78 -3.76
N PRO A 5 -0.30 -23.85 -4.50
CA PRO A 5 0.13 -22.78 -5.40
C PRO A 5 -0.91 -22.56 -6.52
N ALA A 6 -1.40 -21.33 -6.58
CA ALA A 6 -2.18 -20.86 -7.72
C ALA A 6 -1.29 -20.85 -8.98
N ASN A 7 -1.88 -21.19 -10.12
CA ASN A 7 -1.29 -21.32 -11.45
C ASN A 7 -0.01 -20.49 -11.72
N ASN A 8 1.09 -21.19 -11.90
CA ASN A 8 2.42 -20.66 -12.25
C ASN A 8 2.53 -20.24 -13.73
N THR A 9 1.62 -19.45 -14.25
CA THR A 9 1.80 -18.85 -15.56
C THR A 9 2.63 -17.57 -15.40
N PRO A 10 3.73 -17.37 -16.11
CA PRO A 10 4.43 -16.08 -16.10
C PRO A 10 3.43 -15.00 -16.49
N ILE A 11 3.28 -14.01 -15.61
CA ILE A 11 2.25 -12.98 -15.76
C ILE A 11 2.71 -12.02 -16.86
N ILE A 12 2.29 -12.31 -18.08
CA ILE A 12 2.54 -11.45 -19.24
C ILE A 12 1.46 -10.35 -19.22
N MET A 13 1.88 -9.14 -19.02
CA MET A 13 1.00 -7.96 -19.09
C MET A 13 0.40 -7.86 -20.50
N THR A 14 -0.89 -7.66 -20.59
CA THR A 14 -1.58 -7.39 -21.86
C THR A 14 -1.08 -6.08 -22.46
N THR A 15 -1.21 -5.93 -23.78
CA THR A 15 -0.87 -4.68 -24.48
C THR A 15 -1.60 -3.48 -23.89
N LYS A 16 -2.87 -3.64 -23.49
CA LYS A 16 -3.67 -2.59 -22.86
C LYS A 16 -3.11 -2.16 -21.51
N GLU A 17 -2.69 -3.11 -20.68
CA GLU A 17 -2.06 -2.81 -19.38
C GLU A 17 -0.74 -2.06 -19.56
N ARG A 18 0.08 -2.46 -20.53
CA ARG A 18 1.34 -1.75 -20.88
C ARG A 18 1.09 -0.31 -21.30
N ILE A 19 0.12 -0.09 -22.19
CA ILE A 19 -0.25 1.27 -22.67
C ILE A 19 -0.73 2.11 -21.49
N ASN A 20 -1.58 1.57 -20.63
CA ASN A 20 -2.08 2.29 -19.45
C ASN A 20 -0.94 2.69 -18.51
N LEU A 21 -0.01 1.79 -18.22
CA LEU A 21 1.14 2.09 -17.36
C LEU A 21 2.07 3.15 -17.99
N GLN A 22 2.33 3.09 -19.28
CA GLN A 22 3.12 4.12 -19.98
C GLN A 22 2.44 5.48 -19.92
N PHE A 23 1.11 5.54 -20.09
CA PHE A 23 0.34 6.76 -19.92
C PHE A 23 0.44 7.30 -18.48
N GLU A 24 0.25 6.45 -17.48
CA GLU A 24 0.37 6.81 -16.07
C GLU A 24 1.78 7.33 -15.74
N GLU A 25 2.81 6.74 -16.31
CA GLU A 25 4.21 7.14 -16.14
C GLU A 25 4.51 8.50 -16.76
N LEU A 26 4.07 8.73 -18.02
CA LEU A 26 4.19 10.01 -18.69
C LEU A 26 3.43 11.11 -17.92
N TRP A 27 2.19 10.81 -17.50
CA TRP A 27 1.35 11.74 -16.74
C TRP A 27 2.00 12.18 -15.43
N ARG A 28 2.57 11.23 -14.69
CA ARG A 28 3.33 11.51 -13.47
C ARG A 28 4.61 12.32 -13.75
N GLY A 29 5.32 12.01 -14.83
CA GLY A 29 6.51 12.74 -15.26
C GLY A 29 6.21 14.23 -15.49
N LEU A 30 5.08 14.55 -16.11
CA LEU A 30 4.68 15.92 -16.42
C LEU A 30 4.25 16.72 -15.18
N TRP A 31 3.52 16.12 -14.25
CA TRP A 31 2.85 16.85 -13.18
C TRP A 31 3.34 16.52 -11.76
N GLY A 32 4.05 15.41 -11.62
CA GLY A 32 4.46 14.88 -10.32
C GLY A 32 5.48 15.73 -9.59
N TRP A 33 6.26 16.53 -10.31
CA TRP A 33 7.41 17.26 -9.77
C TRP A 33 7.18 18.75 -9.55
N ILE A 34 6.01 19.29 -9.86
CA ILE A 34 5.67 20.69 -9.59
C ILE A 34 5.68 20.92 -8.06
N PRO A 35 6.51 21.85 -7.55
CA PRO A 35 6.66 22.02 -6.10
C PRO A 35 5.53 22.83 -5.46
N GLY A 36 5.44 22.76 -4.13
CA GLY A 36 4.62 23.63 -3.29
C GLY A 36 3.11 23.45 -3.44
N GLY A 37 2.39 24.45 -2.96
CA GLY A 37 0.92 24.49 -3.00
C GLY A 37 0.33 24.40 -4.41
N PRO A 38 0.86 25.15 -5.41
CA PRO A 38 0.43 25.01 -6.80
C PRO A 38 0.53 23.57 -7.31
N GLY A 39 1.65 22.87 -7.04
CA GLY A 39 1.85 21.48 -7.43
C GLY A 39 0.86 20.53 -6.76
N THR A 40 0.58 20.72 -5.47
CA THR A 40 -0.43 19.92 -4.76
C THR A 40 -1.83 20.13 -5.34
N GLY A 41 -2.19 21.38 -5.67
CA GLY A 41 -3.45 21.71 -6.32
C GLY A 41 -3.58 21.07 -7.70
N THR A 42 -2.53 21.19 -8.52
CA THR A 42 -2.45 20.61 -9.86
C THR A 42 -2.59 19.08 -9.80
N ARG A 43 -1.82 18.41 -8.95
CA ARG A 43 -1.92 16.95 -8.81
C ARG A 43 -3.30 16.51 -8.31
N ARG A 44 -3.90 17.23 -7.35
CA ARG A 44 -5.27 16.93 -6.91
C ARG A 44 -6.26 16.99 -8.09
N LEU A 45 -6.19 18.03 -8.91
CA LEU A 45 -7.07 18.21 -10.06
C LEU A 45 -6.87 17.10 -11.11
N LEU A 46 -5.61 16.78 -11.41
CA LEU A 46 -5.25 15.90 -12.52
C LEU A 46 -5.22 14.40 -12.14
N TYR A 47 -4.96 14.07 -10.87
CA TYR A 47 -4.88 12.67 -10.43
C TYR A 47 -6.22 12.14 -9.91
N SER A 48 -7.04 13.00 -9.26
CA SER A 48 -8.31 12.53 -8.69
C SER A 48 -9.22 11.82 -9.71
N PRO A 49 -9.39 12.30 -10.95
CA PRO A 49 -10.23 11.61 -11.95
C PRO A 49 -9.67 10.26 -12.43
N LEU A 50 -8.37 10.00 -12.25
CA LEU A 50 -7.75 8.76 -12.68
C LEU A 50 -8.05 7.61 -11.74
N PHE A 51 -8.21 7.89 -10.43
CA PHE A 51 -8.55 6.87 -9.44
C PHE A 51 -9.90 6.20 -9.74
N GLY A 52 -10.05 4.94 -9.35
CA GLY A 52 -11.34 4.25 -9.39
C GLY A 52 -12.41 4.98 -8.58
N ARG A 53 -11.99 5.61 -7.47
CA ARG A 53 -12.76 6.58 -6.70
C ARG A 53 -11.79 7.49 -5.95
N ALA A 54 -12.05 8.79 -5.94
CA ALA A 54 -11.35 9.74 -5.07
C ALA A 54 -12.36 10.63 -4.33
N GLY A 55 -12.26 10.67 -3.02
CA GLY A 55 -13.01 11.57 -2.17
C GLY A 55 -12.47 13.01 -2.22
N LYS A 56 -13.06 13.89 -1.40
CA LYS A 56 -12.64 15.29 -1.29
C LYS A 56 -11.35 15.40 -0.47
N GLY A 57 -10.57 16.45 -0.71
CA GLY A 57 -9.41 16.78 0.14
C GLY A 57 -8.17 15.89 -0.09
N LEU A 58 -8.08 15.20 -1.23
CA LEU A 58 -6.85 14.49 -1.61
C LEU A 58 -5.67 15.46 -1.70
N ARG A 59 -4.59 15.13 -1.02
CA ARG A 59 -3.30 15.83 -1.09
C ARG A 59 -2.22 14.86 -1.54
N THR A 60 -1.51 15.19 -2.61
CA THR A 60 -0.41 14.40 -3.14
C THR A 60 0.88 15.20 -3.09
N GLY A 61 1.86 14.68 -2.40
CA GLY A 61 3.22 15.23 -2.34
C GLY A 61 3.95 15.15 -3.68
N ILE A 62 5.11 15.78 -3.74
CA ILE A 62 5.99 15.70 -4.91
C ILE A 62 6.51 14.28 -5.10
N GLY A 63 6.61 13.82 -6.35
CA GLY A 63 7.18 12.52 -6.70
C GLY A 63 6.35 11.31 -6.25
N VAL A 64 5.07 11.49 -5.88
CA VAL A 64 4.18 10.36 -5.56
C VAL A 64 4.02 9.45 -6.77
N VAL A 65 4.24 8.16 -6.57
CA VAL A 65 4.12 7.13 -7.60
C VAL A 65 2.80 6.38 -7.42
N VAL A 66 2.02 6.30 -8.49
CA VAL A 66 0.80 5.49 -8.53
C VAL A 66 0.82 4.61 -9.76
N GLN A 67 0.62 3.32 -9.60
CA GLN A 67 0.40 2.38 -10.69
C GLN A 67 -0.94 1.68 -10.50
N GLY A 68 -1.76 1.65 -11.56
CA GLY A 68 -3.08 1.05 -11.51
C GLY A 68 -4.11 1.96 -10.83
N PHE A 69 -4.14 3.23 -11.15
CA PHE A 69 -5.08 4.22 -10.59
C PHE A 69 -6.53 3.70 -10.51
N ARG A 70 -7.01 3.00 -11.52
CA ARG A 70 -8.40 2.49 -11.60
C ARG A 70 -8.72 1.45 -10.52
N ASN A 71 -7.72 0.77 -10.02
CA ASN A 71 -7.84 -0.25 -8.98
C ASN A 71 -7.69 0.32 -7.56
N ILE A 72 -7.54 1.65 -7.44
CA ILE A 72 -7.35 2.33 -6.16
C ILE A 72 -8.57 3.19 -5.84
N ARG A 73 -9.11 3.01 -4.64
CA ARG A 73 -10.22 3.79 -4.10
C ARG A 73 -9.73 4.60 -2.91
N ILE A 74 -10.02 5.89 -2.92
CA ILE A 74 -9.54 6.84 -1.91
C ILE A 74 -10.74 7.56 -1.30
N GLY A 75 -10.82 7.57 0.03
CA GLY A 75 -11.80 8.30 0.81
C GLY A 75 -11.52 9.82 0.87
N ASN A 76 -12.12 10.49 1.84
CA ASN A 76 -11.92 11.93 2.04
C ASN A 76 -10.67 12.21 2.89
N ASN A 77 -10.06 13.39 2.67
CA ASN A 77 -8.91 13.89 3.45
C ASN A 77 -7.72 12.94 3.47
N VAL A 78 -7.39 12.31 2.36
CA VAL A 78 -6.24 11.42 2.24
C VAL A 78 -5.00 12.22 1.85
N GLY A 79 -3.89 11.97 2.57
CA GLY A 79 -2.58 12.54 2.30
C GLY A 79 -1.60 11.47 1.84
N LEU A 80 -1.13 11.59 0.60
CA LEU A 80 0.00 10.81 0.08
C LEU A 80 1.22 11.74 0.10
N ASN A 81 2.15 11.52 1.02
CA ASN A 81 3.29 12.40 1.20
C ASN A 81 4.39 12.18 0.15
N ARG A 82 5.48 12.94 0.22
CA ARG A 82 6.53 12.95 -0.80
C ARG A 82 7.08 11.55 -1.06
N LEU A 83 7.24 11.24 -2.36
CA LEU A 83 7.87 9.98 -2.82
C LEU A 83 7.21 8.73 -2.25
N SER A 84 5.98 8.84 -1.73
CA SER A 84 5.21 7.66 -1.38
C SER A 84 4.67 6.96 -2.64
N SER A 85 4.34 5.68 -2.53
CA SER A 85 3.94 4.88 -3.68
C SER A 85 2.76 3.96 -3.40
N LEU A 86 1.89 3.83 -4.40
CA LEU A 86 0.76 2.91 -4.43
C LEU A 86 0.86 2.03 -5.68
N TYR A 87 1.02 0.74 -5.51
CA TYR A 87 1.11 -0.23 -6.61
C TYR A 87 -0.09 -1.17 -6.58
N ALA A 88 -1.00 -0.99 -7.54
CA ALA A 88 -2.22 -1.78 -7.70
C ALA A 88 -2.47 -2.14 -9.17
N ALA A 89 -1.41 -2.39 -9.95
CA ALA A 89 -1.57 -2.71 -11.37
C ALA A 89 -2.48 -3.93 -11.59
N ARG A 90 -2.45 -4.92 -10.70
CA ARG A 90 -3.24 -6.14 -10.74
C ARG A 90 -3.99 -6.46 -9.44
N GLY A 91 -3.66 -5.77 -8.36
CA GLY A 91 -4.37 -5.86 -7.09
C GLY A 91 -5.32 -4.69 -6.88
N THR A 92 -5.84 -4.55 -5.68
CA THR A 92 -6.71 -3.43 -5.29
C THR A 92 -6.22 -2.78 -4.01
N ILE A 93 -6.29 -1.44 -3.95
CA ILE A 93 -6.02 -0.67 -2.74
C ILE A 93 -7.25 0.16 -2.40
N THR A 94 -7.70 0.06 -1.15
CA THR A 94 -8.75 0.93 -0.62
C THR A 94 -8.22 1.69 0.59
N LEU A 95 -8.30 3.01 0.54
CA LEU A 95 -7.98 3.90 1.65
C LEU A 95 -9.26 4.57 2.12
N GLY A 96 -9.56 4.48 3.40
CA GLY A 96 -10.69 5.14 4.03
C GLY A 96 -10.52 6.66 4.14
N ASN A 97 -11.23 7.29 5.06
CA ASN A 97 -11.16 8.72 5.30
C ASN A 97 -10.03 9.05 6.30
N ASN A 98 -9.44 10.24 6.19
CA ASN A 98 -8.39 10.73 7.09
C ASN A 98 -7.19 9.76 7.16
N VAL A 99 -6.73 9.25 6.02
CA VAL A 99 -5.56 8.37 5.94
C VAL A 99 -4.35 9.18 5.49
N PHE A 100 -3.23 9.03 6.21
CA PHE A 100 -1.97 9.70 5.88
C PHE A 100 -0.88 8.66 5.65
N LEU A 101 -0.29 8.69 4.45
CA LEU A 101 0.85 7.88 4.07
C LEU A 101 2.12 8.75 4.13
N GLY A 102 3.05 8.39 4.98
CA GLY A 102 4.30 9.13 5.22
C GLY A 102 5.23 9.17 4.02
N ASP A 103 6.24 10.04 4.08
CA ASP A 103 7.26 10.17 3.04
C ASP A 103 7.94 8.82 2.77
N PHE A 104 8.19 8.50 1.50
CA PHE A 104 8.87 7.27 1.05
C PHE A 104 8.16 5.95 1.42
N SER A 105 6.95 6.00 1.95
CA SER A 105 6.20 4.78 2.29
C SER A 105 5.56 4.17 1.04
N SER A 106 5.40 2.86 1.06
CA SER A 106 4.89 2.10 -0.08
C SER A 106 3.76 1.16 0.33
N ILE A 107 2.69 1.15 -0.47
CA ILE A 107 1.62 0.14 -0.40
C ILE A 107 1.65 -0.62 -1.72
N ASN A 108 1.92 -1.92 -1.63
CA ASN A 108 2.04 -2.79 -2.78
C ASN A 108 1.01 -3.92 -2.71
N ALA A 109 -0.02 -3.83 -3.53
CA ALA A 109 -1.10 -4.82 -3.54
C ALA A 109 -0.77 -6.10 -4.33
N ASN A 110 0.07 -6.06 -5.39
CA ASN A 110 0.57 -7.25 -6.14
C ASN A 110 -0.42 -8.42 -6.20
N ASP A 111 -1.45 -8.35 -7.02
CA ASP A 111 -2.52 -9.37 -7.16
C ASP A 111 -3.38 -9.58 -5.88
N ALA A 112 -3.10 -8.86 -4.80
CA ALA A 112 -3.82 -8.94 -3.54
C ALA A 112 -4.78 -7.76 -3.34
N THR A 113 -5.49 -7.77 -2.23
CA THR A 113 -6.27 -6.64 -1.74
C THR A 113 -5.58 -6.05 -0.51
N VAL A 114 -5.37 -4.73 -0.50
CA VAL A 114 -4.95 -3.97 0.68
C VAL A 114 -6.05 -3.00 1.05
N THR A 115 -6.60 -3.16 2.25
CA THR A 115 -7.65 -2.28 2.77
C THR A 115 -7.16 -1.56 4.00
N ILE A 116 -7.28 -0.24 4.00
CA ILE A 116 -6.95 0.63 5.12
C ILE A 116 -8.21 1.41 5.50
N GLY A 117 -8.61 1.32 6.75
CA GLY A 117 -9.77 1.96 7.33
C GLY A 117 -9.65 3.47 7.46
N ASN A 118 -10.41 4.04 8.39
CA ASN A 118 -10.45 5.48 8.62
C ASN A 118 -9.47 5.89 9.75
N ASN A 119 -9.04 7.16 9.73
CA ASN A 119 -8.18 7.75 10.77
C ASN A 119 -6.87 6.97 10.97
N VAL A 120 -6.25 6.53 9.89
CA VAL A 120 -5.00 5.76 9.93
C VAL A 120 -3.81 6.65 9.59
N ALA A 121 -2.81 6.64 10.48
CA ALA A 121 -1.55 7.33 10.25
C ALA A 121 -0.42 6.32 9.99
N ILE A 122 0.24 6.44 8.84
CA ILE A 122 1.36 5.58 8.44
C ILE A 122 2.61 6.45 8.39
N GLY A 123 3.57 6.14 9.25
CA GLY A 123 4.86 6.83 9.35
C GLY A 123 5.74 6.66 8.11
N PRO A 124 6.78 7.49 7.96
CA PRO A 124 7.64 7.46 6.78
C PRO A 124 8.40 6.13 6.63
N MET A 125 8.79 5.81 5.38
CA MET A 125 9.58 4.62 5.02
C MET A 125 8.92 3.29 5.47
N THR A 126 7.61 3.25 5.57
CA THR A 126 6.86 2.04 5.92
C THR A 126 6.44 1.30 4.66
N LEU A 127 6.58 -0.02 4.67
CA LEU A 127 6.19 -0.91 3.59
C LEU A 127 4.99 -1.78 4.01
N ILE A 128 3.93 -1.74 3.21
CA ILE A 128 2.79 -2.65 3.31
C ILE A 128 2.79 -3.53 2.07
N GLN A 129 2.95 -4.83 2.26
CA GLN A 129 3.16 -5.79 1.18
C GLN A 129 1.99 -6.76 1.08
N GLY A 130 1.41 -6.88 -0.12
CA GLY A 130 0.27 -7.77 -0.39
C GLY A 130 0.67 -9.15 -0.93
N ALA A 131 1.96 -9.39 -1.25
CA ALA A 131 2.39 -10.69 -1.76
C ALA A 131 3.84 -10.98 -1.41
N ASN A 132 4.17 -12.27 -1.29
CA ASN A 132 5.55 -12.79 -1.25
C ASN A 132 5.85 -13.56 -2.54
N HIS A 133 7.13 -13.78 -2.84
CA HIS A 133 7.50 -14.77 -3.85
C HIS A 133 7.15 -16.19 -3.38
N ALA A 134 6.67 -17.02 -4.30
CA ALA A 134 6.64 -18.46 -4.08
C ALA A 134 8.08 -18.99 -4.12
N MET A 135 8.44 -19.87 -3.17
CA MET A 135 9.84 -20.33 -2.98
C MET A 135 9.97 -21.80 -2.63
N ASP A 136 8.87 -22.56 -2.69
CA ASP A 136 8.85 -23.95 -2.20
C ASP A 136 9.47 -24.95 -3.18
N ARG A 137 9.59 -24.60 -4.46
CA ARG A 137 10.19 -25.44 -5.50
C ARG A 137 11.69 -25.23 -5.56
N LEU A 138 12.46 -26.31 -5.53
CA LEU A 138 13.91 -26.31 -5.62
C LEU A 138 14.44 -26.57 -7.04
N ASP A 139 13.57 -26.97 -7.96
CA ASP A 139 13.90 -27.33 -9.34
C ASP A 139 13.86 -26.14 -10.32
N ILE A 140 13.31 -25.00 -9.90
CA ILE A 140 13.31 -23.76 -10.68
C ILE A 140 13.70 -22.56 -9.83
N PRO A 141 14.28 -21.50 -10.43
CA PRO A 141 14.61 -20.26 -9.72
C PRO A 141 13.41 -19.61 -9.05
N ILE A 142 13.60 -19.01 -7.88
CA ILE A 142 12.52 -18.31 -7.13
C ILE A 142 11.80 -17.28 -7.99
N VAL A 143 12.53 -16.51 -8.80
CA VAL A 143 11.96 -15.48 -9.69
C VAL A 143 10.97 -16.03 -10.72
N GLN A 144 11.03 -17.33 -11.01
CA GLN A 144 10.13 -18.02 -11.95
C GLN A 144 8.95 -18.70 -11.25
N GLN A 145 8.93 -18.74 -9.92
CA GLN A 145 7.86 -19.41 -9.15
C GLN A 145 6.61 -18.53 -8.97
N GLY A 146 6.68 -17.25 -9.34
CA GLY A 146 5.56 -16.33 -9.21
C GLY A 146 5.42 -15.76 -7.79
N HIS A 147 4.19 -15.33 -7.45
CA HIS A 147 3.88 -14.70 -6.17
C HIS A 147 2.74 -15.40 -5.46
N ILE A 148 2.73 -15.35 -4.15
CA ILE A 148 1.65 -15.79 -3.27
C ILE A 148 1.00 -14.53 -2.69
N PRO A 149 -0.13 -14.07 -3.27
CA PRO A 149 -0.85 -12.92 -2.75
C PRO A 149 -1.62 -13.28 -1.47
N ALA A 150 -1.67 -12.33 -0.53
CA ALA A 150 -2.50 -12.46 0.66
C ALA A 150 -3.00 -11.07 1.08
N THR A 151 -4.30 -11.00 1.41
CA THR A 151 -4.96 -9.74 1.76
C THR A 151 -4.37 -9.14 3.02
N VAL A 152 -4.11 -7.82 2.99
CA VAL A 152 -3.75 -7.05 4.19
C VAL A 152 -4.92 -6.15 4.56
N THR A 153 -5.33 -6.21 5.82
CA THR A 153 -6.40 -5.39 6.36
C THR A 153 -5.89 -4.58 7.55
N ILE A 154 -6.05 -3.27 7.49
CA ILE A 154 -5.76 -2.34 8.58
C ILE A 154 -7.07 -1.62 8.90
N GLU A 155 -7.58 -1.81 10.10
CA GLU A 155 -8.85 -1.23 10.53
C GLU A 155 -8.70 0.26 10.90
N ASP A 156 -9.73 0.81 11.56
CA ASP A 156 -9.81 2.22 11.91
C ASP A 156 -8.91 2.57 13.12
N ASP A 157 -8.52 3.84 13.23
CA ASP A 157 -7.74 4.38 14.35
C ASP A 157 -6.40 3.68 14.59
N VAL A 158 -5.71 3.27 13.54
CA VAL A 158 -4.40 2.60 13.62
C VAL A 158 -3.27 3.60 13.40
N TRP A 159 -2.24 3.51 14.22
CA TRP A 159 -0.98 4.22 14.00
C TRP A 159 0.16 3.25 13.73
N ILE A 160 0.73 3.35 12.55
CA ILE A 160 1.95 2.64 12.16
C ILE A 160 3.09 3.66 12.17
N ALA A 161 4.07 3.46 13.03
CA ALA A 161 5.23 4.34 13.13
C ALA A 161 6.17 4.20 11.91
N ALA A 162 7.31 4.90 11.94
CA ALA A 162 8.26 4.89 10.84
C ALA A 162 8.99 3.55 10.66
N HIS A 163 9.44 3.28 9.42
CA HIS A 163 10.29 2.12 9.08
C HIS A 163 9.65 0.76 9.41
N CYS A 164 8.33 0.66 9.40
CA CYS A 164 7.65 -0.61 9.64
C CYS A 164 7.50 -1.42 8.35
N THR A 165 7.42 -2.74 8.51
CA THR A 165 7.06 -3.66 7.42
C THR A 165 5.86 -4.48 7.85
N ILE A 166 4.77 -4.41 7.05
CA ILE A 166 3.57 -5.20 7.24
C ILE A 166 3.57 -6.29 6.17
N LEU A 167 3.63 -7.55 6.60
CA LEU A 167 3.70 -8.70 5.69
C LEU A 167 2.34 -9.07 5.11
N PRO A 168 2.32 -9.80 3.97
CA PRO A 168 1.09 -10.30 3.36
C PRO A 168 0.27 -11.16 4.32
N GLY A 169 -1.05 -11.02 4.27
CA GLY A 169 -1.99 -11.78 5.09
C GLY A 169 -2.25 -11.21 6.48
N VAL A 170 -1.58 -10.14 6.87
CA VAL A 170 -1.73 -9.54 8.21
C VAL A 170 -3.03 -8.74 8.33
N HIS A 171 -3.73 -8.95 9.45
CA HIS A 171 -4.85 -8.13 9.90
C HIS A 171 -4.43 -7.31 11.13
N ILE A 172 -4.56 -5.99 11.05
CA ILE A 172 -4.32 -5.06 12.16
C ILE A 172 -5.67 -4.51 12.60
N ALA A 173 -6.11 -4.91 13.80
CA ALA A 173 -7.40 -4.50 14.34
C ALA A 173 -7.38 -3.05 14.84
N SER A 174 -8.58 -2.49 15.00
CA SER A 174 -8.81 -1.08 15.35
C SER A 174 -8.07 -0.64 16.61
N GLY A 175 -7.60 0.59 16.61
CA GLY A 175 -6.90 1.19 17.75
C GLY A 175 -5.47 0.67 17.96
N ALA A 176 -4.95 -0.21 17.11
CA ALA A 176 -3.60 -0.74 17.27
C ALA A 176 -2.51 0.30 16.98
N VAL A 177 -1.36 0.10 17.62
CA VAL A 177 -0.14 0.91 17.40
C VAL A 177 1.02 0.00 17.06
N ILE A 178 1.67 0.29 15.94
CA ILE A 178 2.87 -0.43 15.48
C ILE A 178 4.08 0.45 15.75
N GLY A 179 4.95 0.01 16.64
CA GLY A 179 6.19 0.71 17.02
C GLY A 179 7.18 0.80 15.86
N ALA A 180 8.00 1.86 15.85
CA ALA A 180 8.96 2.11 14.78
C ALA A 180 9.93 0.93 14.56
N GLY A 181 10.23 0.65 13.29
CA GLY A 181 11.11 -0.45 12.88
C GLY A 181 10.52 -1.84 13.04
N ALA A 182 9.24 -1.98 13.37
CA ALA A 182 8.63 -3.28 13.57
C ALA A 182 8.40 -4.03 12.25
N VAL A 183 8.58 -5.35 12.28
CA VAL A 183 8.17 -6.26 11.20
C VAL A 183 6.98 -7.08 11.68
N VAL A 184 5.80 -6.74 11.17
CA VAL A 184 4.53 -7.38 11.56
C VAL A 184 4.30 -8.59 10.68
N THR A 185 4.37 -9.78 11.29
CA THR A 185 4.29 -11.07 10.62
C THR A 185 3.02 -11.85 10.98
N LYS A 186 2.22 -11.35 11.92
CA LYS A 186 0.98 -11.95 12.43
C LYS A 186 -0.04 -10.87 12.71
N ASP A 187 -1.30 -11.28 12.86
CA ASP A 187 -2.38 -10.37 13.22
C ASP A 187 -2.11 -9.62 14.53
N VAL A 188 -2.56 -8.37 14.55
CA VAL A 188 -2.42 -7.48 15.69
C VAL A 188 -3.78 -7.25 16.34
N PRO A 189 -3.97 -7.63 17.61
CA PRO A 189 -5.25 -7.46 18.30
C PRO A 189 -5.64 -5.98 18.46
N GLN A 190 -6.93 -5.76 18.67
CA GLN A 190 -7.49 -4.45 18.96
C GLN A 190 -6.78 -3.77 20.12
N ASN A 191 -6.48 -2.47 19.97
CA ASN A 191 -5.79 -1.64 20.95
C ASN A 191 -4.40 -2.13 21.39
N ALA A 192 -3.83 -3.13 20.72
CA ALA A 192 -2.48 -3.60 21.04
C ALA A 192 -1.42 -2.60 20.57
N VAL A 193 -0.39 -2.41 21.37
CA VAL A 193 0.86 -1.75 21.02
C VAL A 193 1.90 -2.85 20.79
N VAL A 194 2.39 -2.95 19.55
CA VAL A 194 3.35 -3.99 19.15
C VAL A 194 4.66 -3.38 18.67
N GLY A 195 5.76 -4.12 18.78
CA GLY A 195 7.08 -3.67 18.29
C GLY A 195 8.08 -4.82 18.19
N GLY A 196 9.18 -4.56 17.50
CA GLY A 196 10.28 -5.52 17.33
C GLY A 196 10.24 -6.31 16.02
N ILE A 197 11.21 -7.22 15.83
CA ILE A 197 11.38 -8.08 14.65
C ILE A 197 11.57 -9.53 15.12
N PRO A 198 10.56 -10.40 14.96
CA PRO A 198 9.18 -10.09 14.57
C PRO A 198 8.45 -9.30 15.66
N ALA A 199 7.42 -8.54 15.26
CA ALA A 199 6.63 -7.73 16.18
C ALA A 199 5.92 -8.60 17.22
N LYS A 200 5.96 -8.15 18.48
CA LYS A 200 5.30 -8.77 19.63
C LYS A 200 4.48 -7.73 20.38
N ILE A 201 3.44 -8.18 21.08
CA ILE A 201 2.64 -7.30 21.93
C ILE A 201 3.53 -6.81 23.07
N LEU A 202 3.62 -5.50 23.24
CA LEU A 202 4.32 -4.83 24.34
C LEU A 202 3.35 -4.45 25.45
N ARG A 203 2.16 -3.96 25.09
CA ARG A 203 1.06 -3.61 25.99
C ARG A 203 -0.23 -3.38 25.19
N PHE A 204 -1.30 -3.10 25.87
CA PHE A 204 -2.53 -2.57 25.28
C PHE A 204 -2.69 -1.07 25.60
N ARG A 205 -3.44 -0.35 24.76
CA ARG A 205 -3.92 1.01 25.07
C ARG A 205 -5.02 0.89 26.12
N GLU A 206 -5.01 1.77 27.08
CA GLU A 206 -6.04 1.92 28.13
C GLU A 206 -7.06 2.99 27.72
#